data_192495da252249c0d0f79b8537a9c648
#
_entry.id   192495da252249c0d0f79b8537a9c648
#
_cell.length_a   1.000
_cell.length_b   1.000
_cell.length_c   1.000
_cell.angle_alpha   90.00
_cell.angle_beta   90.00
_cell.angle_gamma   90.00
#
_symmetry.space_group_name_H-M   'P 1'
#
loop_
_entity.id
_entity.type
_entity.pdbx_description
1 polymer ?
#
loop_
_entity_poly.entity_id
_entity_poly.type
_entity_poly.pdbx_seq_one_letter_code
_entity_poly.pdbx_strand_id
1 'polypeptide(L)'
;MQTLLRRLAALGIALAALFSLFPCQTHAVSTSASSAILMDVDSGRVLYEQNADAKMLIASTTKILTALVAIREGDLNDVVTVSREAAYTEGSSMYLKVGEKLTLETLLYGLLLCSGNDAAVAIAEHIRGLCKAHECNGPGDRHGALLLRQP
;
A
#
# COMPACT_ATOMS: atom_id res chain seq x y z
N MET A 1 42.68 -55.11 -6.98
CA MET A 1 42.54 -53.84 -7.68
C MET A 1 41.06 -53.38 -7.77
N GLN A 2 40.14 -54.24 -8.16
CA GLN A 2 38.70 -53.90 -8.30
C GLN A 2 38.00 -53.51 -6.97
N THR A 3 38.39 -54.14 -5.84
CA THR A 3 37.79 -53.86 -4.53
C THR A 3 38.22 -52.47 -4.00
N LEU A 4 39.43 -52.02 -4.29
CA LEU A 4 39.93 -50.72 -3.90
C LEU A 4 39.21 -49.62 -4.71
N LEU A 5 39.03 -49.84 -6.01
CA LEU A 5 38.33 -48.91 -6.90
C LEU A 5 36.87 -48.72 -6.48
N ARG A 6 36.17 -49.80 -6.09
CA ARG A 6 34.80 -49.77 -5.57
C ARG A 6 34.66 -48.99 -4.27
N ARG A 7 35.65 -49.17 -3.35
CA ARG A 7 35.68 -48.41 -2.07
C ARG A 7 35.93 -46.93 -2.29
N LEU A 8 36.83 -46.53 -3.21
CA LEU A 8 37.06 -45.13 -3.55
C LEU A 8 35.84 -44.50 -4.23
N ALA A 9 35.17 -45.22 -5.12
CA ALA A 9 33.91 -44.75 -5.75
C ALA A 9 32.81 -44.55 -4.70
N ALA A 10 32.63 -45.50 -3.77
CA ALA A 10 31.63 -45.38 -2.72
C ALA A 10 31.93 -44.15 -1.78
N LEU A 11 33.22 -43.93 -1.46
CA LEU A 11 33.63 -42.79 -0.66
C LEU A 11 33.34 -41.46 -1.38
N GLY A 12 33.61 -41.39 -2.66
CA GLY A 12 33.31 -40.21 -3.50
C GLY A 12 31.83 -39.89 -3.57
N ILE A 13 30.97 -40.91 -3.73
CA ILE A 13 29.51 -40.74 -3.71
C ILE A 13 29.02 -40.28 -2.34
N ALA A 14 29.55 -40.88 -1.26
CA ALA A 14 29.18 -40.49 0.10
C ALA A 14 29.57 -39.04 0.39
N LEU A 15 30.76 -38.60 -0.06
CA LEU A 15 31.22 -37.23 0.09
C LEU A 15 30.38 -36.23 -0.71
N ALA A 16 30.01 -36.57 -1.95
CA ALA A 16 29.13 -35.77 -2.78
C ALA A 16 27.72 -35.65 -2.18
N ALA A 17 27.18 -36.74 -1.63
CA ALA A 17 25.90 -36.72 -0.91
C ALA A 17 25.96 -35.86 0.37
N LEU A 18 27.08 -35.88 1.07
CA LEU A 18 27.29 -35.04 2.25
C LEU A 18 27.35 -33.55 1.88
N PHE A 19 27.98 -33.20 0.76
CA PHE A 19 28.07 -31.84 0.26
C PHE A 19 26.70 -31.28 -0.19
N SER A 20 25.81 -32.13 -0.69
CA SER A 20 24.46 -31.73 -1.08
C SER A 20 23.51 -31.47 0.10
N LEU A 21 23.90 -31.89 1.31
CA LEU A 21 23.14 -31.61 2.54
C LEU A 21 23.47 -30.25 3.17
N PHE A 22 24.51 -29.54 2.69
CA PHE A 22 24.75 -28.18 3.14
C PHE A 22 23.73 -27.24 2.45
N PRO A 23 22.77 -26.66 3.21
CA PRO A 23 21.86 -25.71 2.64
C PRO A 23 22.68 -24.50 2.17
N CYS A 24 22.63 -24.20 0.88
CA CYS A 24 23.13 -22.93 0.38
C CYS A 24 22.27 -21.84 1.04
N GLN A 25 22.84 -21.11 1.98
CA GLN A 25 22.16 -19.98 2.59
C GLN A 25 21.99 -18.91 1.51
N THR A 26 20.84 -18.91 0.86
CA THR A 26 20.41 -17.75 0.09
C THR A 26 20.22 -16.61 1.08
N HIS A 27 21.01 -15.54 0.94
CA HIS A 27 20.76 -14.32 1.69
C HIS A 27 19.37 -13.81 1.28
N ALA A 28 18.38 -14.08 2.13
CA ALA A 28 17.07 -13.49 1.99
C ALA A 28 17.21 -11.96 2.13
N VAL A 29 16.52 -11.22 1.30
CA VAL A 29 16.39 -9.77 1.48
C VAL A 29 15.88 -9.55 2.89
N SER A 30 16.64 -8.82 3.72
CA SER A 30 16.21 -8.43 5.06
C SER A 30 15.95 -6.93 5.07
N THR A 31 14.90 -6.53 5.75
CA THR A 31 14.56 -5.14 5.97
C THR A 31 14.44 -4.86 7.46
N SER A 32 14.73 -3.62 7.87
CA SER A 32 14.52 -3.14 9.24
C SER A 32 13.05 -2.79 9.51
N ALA A 33 12.17 -2.88 8.51
CA ALA A 33 10.76 -2.62 8.69
C ALA A 33 10.09 -3.70 9.56
N SER A 34 9.12 -3.31 10.37
CA SER A 34 8.32 -4.24 11.18
C SER A 34 7.41 -5.10 10.31
N SER A 35 7.00 -4.60 9.16
CA SER A 35 6.20 -5.28 8.13
C SER A 35 6.67 -4.84 6.76
N ALA A 36 6.73 -5.76 5.81
CA ALA A 36 7.09 -5.46 4.44
C ALA A 36 6.45 -6.46 3.47
N ILE A 37 6.14 -5.99 2.28
CA ILE A 37 5.71 -6.83 1.16
C ILE A 37 6.31 -6.27 -0.12
N LEU A 38 6.82 -7.17 -0.98
CA LEU A 38 7.26 -6.86 -2.33
C LEU A 38 6.47 -7.72 -3.30
N MET A 39 5.83 -7.08 -4.26
CA MET A 39 5.00 -7.76 -5.26
C MET A 39 5.46 -7.38 -6.67
N ASP A 40 5.38 -8.34 -7.56
CA ASP A 40 5.47 -8.11 -8.99
C ASP A 40 4.17 -7.45 -9.47
N VAL A 41 4.26 -6.30 -10.12
CA VAL A 41 3.10 -5.48 -10.46
C VAL A 41 2.24 -6.10 -11.57
N ASP A 42 2.87 -6.83 -12.49
CA ASP A 42 2.17 -7.39 -13.64
C ASP A 42 1.46 -8.70 -13.30
N SER A 43 2.11 -9.57 -12.54
CA SER A 43 1.57 -10.89 -12.16
C SER A 43 0.86 -10.91 -10.82
N GLY A 44 1.03 -9.88 -9.98
CA GLY A 44 0.55 -9.86 -8.60
C GLY A 44 1.28 -10.83 -7.66
N ARG A 45 2.36 -11.47 -8.13
CA ARG A 45 3.10 -12.46 -7.34
C ARG A 45 3.89 -11.80 -6.22
N VAL A 46 3.73 -12.30 -5.01
CA VAL A 46 4.55 -11.89 -3.86
C VAL A 46 5.97 -12.45 -4.04
N LEU A 47 6.96 -11.56 -4.05
CA LEU A 47 8.38 -11.87 -4.17
C LEU A 47 9.08 -11.92 -2.81
N TYR A 48 8.60 -11.13 -1.86
CA TYR A 48 9.07 -11.10 -0.49
C TYR A 48 7.96 -10.64 0.43
N GLU A 49 7.88 -11.23 1.62
CA GLU A 49 6.95 -10.80 2.67
C GLU A 49 7.59 -10.94 4.05
N GLN A 50 7.25 -10.02 4.91
CA GLN A 50 7.60 -10.03 6.32
C GLN A 50 6.43 -9.44 7.10
N ASN A 51 5.75 -10.24 7.91
CA ASN A 51 4.58 -9.83 8.68
C ASN A 51 3.53 -9.06 7.82
N ALA A 52 3.32 -9.47 6.57
CA ALA A 52 2.54 -8.71 5.59
C ALA A 52 1.07 -8.52 6.01
N ASP A 53 0.50 -9.51 6.72
CA ASP A 53 -0.89 -9.49 7.21
C ASP A 53 -1.04 -8.90 8.62
N ALA A 54 0.05 -8.43 9.23
CA ALA A 54 0.00 -7.83 10.55
C ALA A 54 -0.78 -6.50 10.52
N LYS A 55 -1.75 -6.34 11.41
CA LYS A 55 -2.47 -5.07 11.56
C LYS A 55 -1.55 -4.04 12.19
N MET A 56 -1.20 -3.02 11.45
CA MET A 56 -0.27 -1.99 11.85
C MET A 56 -0.80 -0.60 11.52
N LEU A 57 -0.32 0.41 12.26
CA LEU A 57 -0.52 1.81 11.90
C LEU A 57 0.38 2.13 10.71
N ILE A 58 -0.23 2.29 9.54
CA ILE A 58 0.48 2.48 8.27
C ILE A 58 0.72 3.94 7.90
N ALA A 59 0.41 4.85 8.81
CA ALA A 59 0.60 6.30 8.64
C ALA A 59 0.04 6.78 7.27
N SER A 60 0.77 7.64 6.58
CA SER A 60 0.32 8.25 5.32
C SER A 60 0.19 7.30 4.13
N THR A 61 0.59 6.04 4.22
CA THR A 61 0.30 5.05 3.16
C THR A 61 -1.20 4.84 2.96
N THR A 62 -2.03 5.13 3.97
CA THR A 62 -3.50 5.17 3.85
C THR A 62 -3.98 6.07 2.71
N LYS A 63 -3.26 7.16 2.41
CA LYS A 63 -3.61 8.13 1.36
C LYS A 63 -3.58 7.54 -0.05
N ILE A 64 -2.83 6.46 -0.26
CA ILE A 64 -2.85 5.71 -1.52
C ILE A 64 -4.26 5.13 -1.77
N LEU A 65 -4.87 4.58 -0.72
CA LEU A 65 -6.24 4.06 -0.82
C LEU A 65 -7.25 5.20 -1.04
N THR A 66 -7.09 6.32 -0.35
CA THR A 66 -7.92 7.52 -0.56
C THR A 66 -7.86 7.99 -2.01
N ALA A 67 -6.65 8.09 -2.57
CA ALA A 67 -6.45 8.48 -3.96
C ALA A 67 -7.10 7.47 -4.93
N LEU A 68 -6.92 6.17 -4.68
CA LEU A 68 -7.50 5.13 -5.53
C LEU A 68 -9.03 5.20 -5.56
N VAL A 69 -9.66 5.40 -4.40
CA VAL A 69 -11.13 5.56 -4.31
C VAL A 69 -11.57 6.83 -5.03
N ALA A 70 -10.87 7.94 -4.82
CA ALA A 70 -11.20 9.21 -5.46
C ALA A 70 -11.13 9.13 -7.00
N ILE A 71 -10.11 8.46 -7.54
CA ILE A 71 -9.97 8.26 -9.00
C ILE A 71 -11.06 7.34 -9.57
N ARG A 72 -11.55 6.38 -8.79
CA ARG A 72 -12.58 5.45 -9.25
C ARG A 72 -13.99 6.01 -9.19
N GLU A 73 -14.28 6.81 -8.18
CA GLU A 73 -15.64 7.26 -7.85
C GLU A 73 -15.90 8.72 -8.25
N GLY A 74 -14.86 9.52 -8.54
CA GLY A 74 -14.97 10.94 -8.89
C GLY A 74 -14.46 11.25 -10.29
N ASP A 75 -14.84 12.42 -10.82
CA ASP A 75 -14.22 13.00 -12.01
C ASP A 75 -13.07 13.91 -11.57
N LEU A 76 -11.89 13.74 -12.17
CA LEU A 76 -10.69 14.54 -11.88
C LEU A 76 -10.91 16.05 -12.10
N ASN A 77 -11.84 16.40 -12.98
CA ASN A 77 -12.21 17.79 -13.27
C ASN A 77 -13.25 18.37 -12.29
N ASP A 78 -13.83 17.53 -11.42
CA ASP A 78 -14.79 18.02 -10.42
C ASP A 78 -14.22 19.14 -9.59
N VAL A 79 -15.00 20.20 -9.40
CA VAL A 79 -14.62 21.33 -8.55
C VAL A 79 -15.05 21.06 -7.12
N VAL A 80 -14.08 20.81 -6.27
CA VAL A 80 -14.26 20.58 -4.84
C VAL A 80 -14.18 21.92 -4.11
N THR A 81 -15.16 22.19 -3.27
CA THR A 81 -15.13 23.38 -2.37
C THR A 81 -14.64 22.93 -1.00
N VAL A 82 -13.55 23.53 -0.55
CA VAL A 82 -12.90 23.20 0.72
C VAL A 82 -13.79 23.61 1.90
N SER A 83 -14.14 22.64 2.74
CA SER A 83 -14.89 22.90 3.95
C SER A 83 -14.03 23.53 5.05
N ARG A 84 -14.68 24.00 6.11
CA ARG A 84 -14.00 24.46 7.31
C ARG A 84 -13.26 23.31 8.01
N GLU A 85 -13.84 22.12 8.02
CA GLU A 85 -13.26 20.92 8.64
C GLU A 85 -11.98 20.52 7.90
N ALA A 86 -11.99 20.47 6.58
CA ALA A 86 -10.82 20.19 5.77
C ALA A 86 -9.70 21.23 6.01
N ALA A 87 -10.03 22.54 5.94
CA ALA A 87 -9.03 23.61 6.05
C ALA A 87 -8.32 23.67 7.41
N TYR A 88 -8.96 23.21 8.48
CA TYR A 88 -8.39 23.22 9.84
C TYR A 88 -7.92 21.83 10.31
N THR A 89 -7.79 20.88 9.38
CA THR A 89 -7.26 19.57 9.71
C THR A 89 -5.78 19.63 10.11
N GLU A 90 -5.45 19.03 11.25
CA GLU A 90 -4.09 19.03 11.78
C GLU A 90 -3.14 18.10 11.01
N GLY A 91 -1.85 18.35 11.11
CA GLY A 91 -0.77 17.55 10.55
C GLY A 91 -0.22 18.11 9.24
N SER A 92 0.28 17.22 8.35
CA SER A 92 0.78 17.62 7.04
C SER A 92 -0.32 18.27 6.21
N SER A 93 -0.06 19.41 5.59
CA SER A 93 -1.08 20.23 4.93
C SER A 93 -0.54 20.86 3.65
N MET A 94 -1.41 21.04 2.67
CA MET A 94 -1.16 21.92 1.53
C MET A 94 -1.69 23.36 1.77
N TYR A 95 -2.14 23.64 2.98
CA TYR A 95 -2.61 24.95 3.45
C TYR A 95 -3.85 25.46 2.72
N LEU A 96 -4.84 24.60 2.56
CA LEU A 96 -6.12 24.94 1.96
C LEU A 96 -6.89 25.97 2.78
N LYS A 97 -7.60 26.87 2.09
CA LYS A 97 -8.43 27.88 2.71
C LYS A 97 -9.91 27.52 2.64
N VAL A 98 -10.65 27.89 3.67
CA VAL A 98 -12.12 27.69 3.69
C VAL A 98 -12.77 28.37 2.48
N GLY A 99 -13.59 27.62 1.74
CA GLY A 99 -14.28 28.09 0.54
C GLY A 99 -13.42 28.11 -0.71
N GLU A 100 -12.14 27.73 -0.62
CA GLU A 100 -11.28 27.58 -1.81
C GLU A 100 -11.85 26.51 -2.73
N LYS A 101 -11.73 26.74 -4.04
CA LYS A 101 -12.22 25.83 -5.07
C LYS A 101 -11.06 25.31 -5.88
N LEU A 102 -10.88 23.99 -5.85
CA LEU A 102 -9.81 23.29 -6.56
C LEU A 102 -10.39 22.07 -7.27
N THR A 103 -9.73 21.64 -8.33
CA THR A 103 -10.12 20.40 -9.00
C THR A 103 -9.73 19.20 -8.12
N LEU A 104 -10.47 18.10 -8.26
CA LEU A 104 -10.15 16.84 -7.59
C LEU A 104 -8.72 16.39 -7.93
N GLU A 105 -8.27 16.59 -9.19
CA GLU A 105 -6.91 16.33 -9.60
C GLU A 105 -5.88 17.12 -8.77
N THR A 106 -6.09 18.43 -8.60
CA THR A 106 -5.20 19.29 -7.80
C THR A 106 -5.12 18.83 -6.35
N LEU A 107 -6.24 18.42 -5.76
CA LEU A 107 -6.29 17.87 -4.42
C LEU A 107 -5.55 16.54 -4.32
N LEU A 108 -5.62 15.68 -5.34
CA LEU A 108 -4.87 14.43 -5.39
C LEU A 108 -3.35 14.67 -5.45
N TYR A 109 -2.88 15.67 -6.20
CA TYR A 109 -1.47 16.07 -6.13
C TYR A 109 -1.07 16.52 -4.72
N GLY A 110 -1.87 17.36 -4.07
CA GLY A 110 -1.62 17.77 -2.69
C GLY A 110 -1.63 16.60 -1.69
N LEU A 111 -2.57 15.69 -1.87
CA LEU A 111 -2.68 14.46 -1.07
C LEU A 111 -1.41 13.61 -1.15
N LEU A 112 -0.90 13.36 -2.35
CA LEU A 112 0.19 12.41 -2.57
C LEU A 112 1.58 13.04 -2.45
N LEU A 113 1.78 14.29 -2.89
CA LEU A 113 3.08 14.95 -2.88
C LEU A 113 3.39 15.64 -1.54
N CYS A 114 2.38 16.32 -0.98
CA CYS A 114 2.52 17.03 0.30
C CYS A 114 2.03 16.20 1.50
N SER A 115 1.46 15.02 1.22
CA SER A 115 0.79 14.22 2.26
C SER A 115 -0.28 15.01 3.01
N GLY A 116 -1.01 15.94 2.31
CA GLY A 116 -1.97 16.87 2.88
C GLY A 116 -3.15 16.16 3.56
N ASN A 117 -3.33 16.36 4.85
CA ASN A 117 -4.49 15.87 5.59
C ASN A 117 -5.74 16.68 5.23
N ASP A 118 -5.59 17.97 5.04
CA ASP A 118 -6.62 18.88 4.54
C ASP A 118 -7.16 18.44 3.17
N ALA A 119 -6.28 18.08 2.24
CA ALA A 119 -6.66 17.52 0.96
C ALA A 119 -7.38 16.17 1.11
N ALA A 120 -6.92 15.30 2.03
CA ALA A 120 -7.56 14.03 2.29
C ALA A 120 -9.01 14.17 2.76
N VAL A 121 -9.26 15.12 3.68
CA VAL A 121 -10.60 15.40 4.20
C VAL A 121 -11.49 16.00 3.10
N ALA A 122 -10.99 17.00 2.35
CA ALA A 122 -11.75 17.62 1.27
C ALA A 122 -12.17 16.60 0.19
N ILE A 123 -11.26 15.70 -0.20
CA ILE A 123 -11.56 14.61 -1.14
C ILE A 123 -12.61 13.67 -0.56
N ALA A 124 -12.44 13.24 0.69
CA ALA A 124 -13.37 12.29 1.32
C ALA A 124 -14.80 12.88 1.47
N GLU A 125 -14.93 14.15 1.78
CA GLU A 125 -16.21 14.85 1.85
C GLU A 125 -16.87 14.93 0.48
N HIS A 126 -16.10 15.26 -0.56
CA HIS A 126 -16.60 15.35 -1.94
C HIS A 126 -17.10 13.99 -2.44
N ILE A 127 -16.28 12.93 -2.34
CA ILE A 127 -16.66 11.59 -2.80
C ILE A 127 -17.88 11.07 -2.03
N ARG A 128 -17.95 11.29 -0.70
CA ARG A 128 -19.13 10.91 0.08
C ARG A 128 -20.38 11.70 -0.36
N GLY A 129 -20.21 12.94 -0.77
CA GLY A 129 -21.30 13.75 -1.35
C GLY A 129 -21.81 13.16 -2.65
N LEU A 130 -20.92 12.77 -3.56
CA LEU A 130 -21.26 12.09 -4.83
C LEU A 130 -21.98 10.77 -4.55
N CYS A 131 -21.44 9.92 -3.67
CA CYS A 131 -22.08 8.66 -3.32
C CYS A 131 -23.50 8.82 -2.80
N LYS A 132 -23.77 9.82 -1.97
CA LYS A 132 -25.13 10.11 -1.49
C LYS A 132 -26.04 10.61 -2.59
N ALA A 133 -25.53 11.41 -3.52
CA ALA A 133 -26.31 11.97 -4.61
C ALA A 133 -26.68 10.92 -5.68
N HIS A 134 -25.86 9.89 -5.85
CA HIS A 134 -26.06 8.83 -6.84
C HIS A 134 -26.64 7.53 -6.30
N GLU A 135 -27.17 7.52 -5.04
CA GLU A 135 -27.62 6.28 -4.39
C GLU A 135 -26.61 5.13 -4.63
N CYS A 136 -25.41 5.25 -4.06
CA CYS A 136 -24.36 4.23 -4.20
C CYS A 136 -24.84 2.89 -3.59
N ASN A 137 -25.66 2.15 -4.33
CA ASN A 137 -26.19 0.82 -3.99
C ASN A 137 -25.21 -0.29 -4.45
N GLY A 138 -23.91 -0.13 -4.24
CA GLY A 138 -22.91 -1.14 -4.57
C GLY A 138 -22.30 -1.81 -3.33
N PRO A 139 -21.71 -3.02 -3.46
CA PRO A 139 -21.05 -3.72 -2.35
C PRO A 139 -19.83 -2.97 -1.78
N GLY A 140 -19.53 -1.75 -2.28
CA GLY A 140 -18.45 -0.86 -1.84
C GLY A 140 -18.79 0.07 -0.67
N ASP A 141 -20.03 0.11 -0.20
CA ASP A 141 -20.53 1.06 0.81
C ASP A 141 -19.81 0.97 2.19
N ARG A 142 -19.02 -0.07 2.40
CA ARG A 142 -18.20 -0.26 3.62
C ARG A 142 -16.86 0.47 3.59
N HIS A 143 -16.40 0.96 2.43
CA HIS A 143 -15.09 1.60 2.30
C HIS A 143 -15.11 3.09 2.67
N GLY A 144 -16.21 3.80 2.43
CA GLY A 144 -16.36 5.20 2.83
C GLY A 144 -16.28 5.43 4.34
N ALA A 145 -16.76 4.47 5.13
CA ALA A 145 -16.70 4.53 6.59
C ALA A 145 -15.29 4.27 7.15
N LEU A 146 -14.43 3.61 6.38
CA LEU A 146 -13.04 3.29 6.80
C LEU A 146 -12.11 4.49 6.68
N LEU A 147 -12.34 5.37 5.69
CA LEU A 147 -11.50 6.55 5.43
C LEU A 147 -11.61 7.64 6.50
N LEU A 148 -12.69 7.66 7.29
CA LEU A 148 -12.97 8.68 8.28
C LEU A 148 -12.71 8.23 9.73
N ARG A 149 -12.31 6.99 9.95
CA ARG A 149 -11.89 6.49 11.27
C ARG A 149 -10.37 6.51 11.34
N GLN A 150 -9.80 7.67 11.49
CA GLN A 150 -8.48 7.82 12.11
C GLN A 150 -8.69 8.02 13.61
N PRO A 151 -7.91 7.34 14.46
CA PRO A 151 -7.95 7.56 15.90
C PRO A 151 -7.47 8.95 16.26
#